data_51e28069ec478b2f85b79e5728f258a7
#
_entry.id   51e28069ec478b2f85b79e5728f258a7
#
_cell.length_a   1.000
_cell.length_b   1.000
_cell.length_c   1.000
_cell.angle_alpha   90.00
_cell.angle_beta   90.00
_cell.angle_gamma   90.00
#
_symmetry.space_group_name_H-M   'P 1'
#
loop_
_entity.id
_entity.type
_entity.pdbx_description
1 polymer ?
#
loop_
_entity_poly.entity_id
_entity_poly.type
_entity_poly.pdbx_seq_one_letter_code
_entity_poly.pdbx_strand_id
1 'polypeptide(L)'
;MPAPPPDARSFLAQALRLVPCGGAAAILTVRAPEALPTIRASRFFMLRREDGSAPLIPRPYSIYKQRGAELDFLILRQGQGSSSLLALQAGMPVRLIGPLGNGWPDLASPEPAAPDPGASPADWVLLAGGVGSAPFYMAIEQALAGTFGGPVPAHRLHFLFGARSRAQLYDLPAFEALGVPVHTATQDGSHGRRGHVLELLESLQREGRIPATVRALACGPERMLEAVHAWSRRSGQPAYLSLETLMGCGVGICNGCPVPTDKRGPLRDWPNAKACVEGPVFRADAIELCH
;
A
#
# COMPACT_ATOMS: atom_id res chain seq x y z
N MET A 1 22.72 -5.84 9.46
CA MET A 1 21.25 -5.66 9.51
C MET A 1 20.97 -4.27 9.03
N PRO A 2 20.08 -4.07 8.06
CA PRO A 2 19.66 -2.73 7.72
C PRO A 2 19.01 -2.08 8.93
N ALA A 3 19.33 -0.80 9.16
CA ALA A 3 18.75 0.00 10.23
C ALA A 3 17.35 0.49 9.81
N PRO A 4 16.48 0.82 10.77
CA PRO A 4 15.24 1.53 10.42
C PRO A 4 15.56 2.81 9.64
N PRO A 5 14.62 3.32 8.81
CA PRO A 5 14.84 4.55 8.08
C PRO A 5 15.33 5.68 9.00
N PRO A 6 16.33 6.49 8.59
CA PRO A 6 16.94 7.50 9.46
C PRO A 6 15.96 8.60 9.91
N ASP A 7 14.83 8.73 9.24
CA ASP A 7 13.74 9.66 9.55
C ASP A 7 12.67 9.07 10.47
N ALA A 8 12.78 7.80 10.86
CA ALA A 8 11.84 7.14 11.76
C ALA A 8 11.97 7.72 13.19
N ARG A 9 10.85 8.12 13.76
CA ARG A 9 10.76 8.66 15.14
C ARG A 9 9.48 8.22 15.84
N SER A 10 9.44 8.35 17.15
CA SER A 10 8.25 8.14 17.97
C SER A 10 7.75 9.48 18.50
N PHE A 11 6.48 9.79 18.29
CA PHE A 11 5.85 11.02 18.78
C PHE A 11 4.38 10.82 19.15
N LEU A 12 3.85 11.76 19.93
CA LEU A 12 2.43 11.87 20.20
C LEU A 12 1.79 12.79 19.17
N ALA A 13 0.76 12.29 18.51
CA ALA A 13 -0.13 13.07 17.65
C ALA A 13 -1.49 13.23 18.35
N GLN A 14 -2.32 14.12 17.86
CA GLN A 14 -3.70 14.29 18.29
C GLN A 14 -4.65 13.78 17.21
N ALA A 15 -5.63 12.97 17.59
CA ALA A 15 -6.75 12.63 16.71
C ALA A 15 -7.54 13.90 16.40
N LEU A 16 -7.82 14.16 15.12
CA LEU A 16 -8.60 15.32 14.68
C LEU A 16 -10.03 14.94 14.33
N ARG A 17 -10.17 13.93 13.50
CA ARG A 17 -11.46 13.46 12.99
C ARG A 17 -11.39 12.00 12.58
N LEU A 18 -12.56 11.39 12.56
CA LEU A 18 -12.78 10.03 12.06
C LEU A 18 -13.95 10.10 11.08
N VAL A 19 -13.70 9.76 9.81
CA VAL A 19 -14.69 9.84 8.73
C VAL A 19 -14.98 8.43 8.22
N PRO A 20 -16.21 7.90 8.38
CA PRO A 20 -16.60 6.62 7.77
C PRO A 20 -16.41 6.66 6.24
N CYS A 21 -15.86 5.60 5.67
CA CYS A 21 -15.59 5.54 4.22
C CYS A 21 -16.12 4.27 3.53
N GLY A 22 -17.02 3.56 4.18
CA GLY A 22 -17.69 2.36 3.68
C GLY A 22 -17.49 1.14 4.59
N GLY A 23 -18.47 0.25 4.64
CA GLY A 23 -18.45 -0.96 5.47
C GLY A 23 -18.05 -0.68 6.91
N ALA A 24 -17.07 -1.41 7.41
CA ALA A 24 -16.52 -1.25 8.76
C ALA A 24 -15.20 -0.44 8.79
N ALA A 25 -14.95 0.38 7.76
CA ALA A 25 -13.74 1.20 7.64
C ALA A 25 -14.01 2.69 7.86
N ALA A 26 -13.00 3.39 8.37
CA ALA A 26 -12.99 4.83 8.46
C ALA A 26 -11.59 5.40 8.23
N ILE A 27 -11.53 6.65 7.85
CA ILE A 27 -10.30 7.43 7.74
C ILE A 27 -10.08 8.17 9.05
N LEU A 28 -9.02 7.82 9.75
CA LEU A 28 -8.54 8.54 10.93
C LEU A 28 -7.55 9.61 10.49
N THR A 29 -7.85 10.88 10.75
CA THR A 29 -6.90 11.98 10.61
C THR A 29 -6.28 12.29 11.96
N VAL A 30 -4.96 12.33 11.99
CA VAL A 30 -4.19 12.77 13.16
C VAL A 30 -3.29 13.96 12.78
N ARG A 31 -2.99 14.82 13.76
CA ARG A 31 -2.02 15.91 13.61
C ARG A 31 -0.76 15.60 14.39
N ALA A 32 0.36 15.50 13.68
CA ALA A 32 1.69 15.42 14.27
C ALA A 32 2.05 16.75 14.95
N PRO A 33 2.98 16.77 15.92
CA PRO A 33 3.39 18.00 16.61
C PRO A 33 4.07 19.02 15.67
N GLU A 34 4.61 18.56 14.57
CA GLU A 34 5.22 19.39 13.52
C GLU A 34 4.96 18.80 12.12
N ALA A 35 5.14 19.59 11.07
CA ALA A 35 5.07 19.07 9.71
C ALA A 35 6.20 18.06 9.48
N LEU A 36 5.85 16.93 8.86
CA LEU A 36 6.81 15.90 8.48
C LEU A 36 7.30 16.14 7.05
N PRO A 37 8.56 15.77 6.74
CA PRO A 37 9.01 15.69 5.36
C PRO A 37 8.04 14.85 4.50
N THR A 38 8.05 15.08 3.19
CA THR A 38 7.22 14.30 2.27
C THR A 38 7.53 12.82 2.39
N ILE A 39 6.54 12.05 2.79
CA ILE A 39 6.65 10.61 3.01
C ILE A 39 6.37 9.89 1.69
N ARG A 40 7.24 8.95 1.30
CA ARG A 40 6.98 8.10 0.13
C ARG A 40 5.77 7.19 0.39
N ALA A 41 4.89 7.09 -0.58
CA ALA A 41 3.70 6.24 -0.50
C ALA A 41 4.06 4.76 -0.23
N SER A 42 3.17 4.03 0.43
CA SER A 42 3.36 2.68 0.99
C SER A 42 4.26 2.57 2.23
N ARG A 43 4.94 3.64 2.65
CA ARG A 43 5.50 3.66 4.00
C ARG A 43 4.37 3.66 5.02
N PHE A 44 4.65 3.20 6.23
CA PHE A 44 3.63 2.99 7.25
C PHE A 44 4.05 3.59 8.59
N PHE A 45 3.09 3.66 9.50
CA PHE A 45 3.32 3.98 10.91
C PHE A 45 2.75 2.87 11.79
N MET A 46 3.41 2.61 12.91
CA MET A 46 2.82 1.86 14.00
C MET A 46 1.97 2.81 14.84
N LEU A 47 0.67 2.54 14.94
CA LEU A 47 -0.29 3.36 15.68
C LEU A 47 -0.78 2.66 16.94
N ARG A 48 -0.89 3.42 18.03
CA ARG A 48 -1.48 2.99 19.28
C ARG A 48 -2.20 4.17 19.96
N ARG A 49 -3.36 3.93 20.49
CA ARG A 49 -4.03 4.86 21.40
C ARG A 49 -3.20 5.01 22.68
N GLU A 50 -3.10 6.21 23.26
CA GLU A 50 -2.16 6.51 24.36
C GLU A 50 -2.86 6.95 25.65
N ASP A 51 -4.08 6.50 25.88
CA ASP A 51 -4.86 6.80 27.10
C ASP A 51 -4.85 5.65 28.13
N GLY A 52 -3.98 4.67 27.96
CA GLY A 52 -3.83 3.52 28.86
C GLY A 52 -4.90 2.42 28.72
N SER A 53 -5.93 2.62 27.87
CA SER A 53 -7.07 1.70 27.73
C SER A 53 -6.94 0.70 26.56
N ALA A 54 -5.92 0.84 25.74
CA ALA A 54 -5.81 0.12 24.48
C ALA A 54 -4.82 -1.04 24.56
N PRO A 55 -4.78 -1.95 23.57
CA PRO A 55 -3.72 -2.92 23.45
C PRO A 55 -2.35 -2.25 23.46
N LEU A 56 -1.41 -2.79 24.24
CA LEU A 56 -0.05 -2.24 24.41
C LEU A 56 0.75 -2.28 23.10
N ILE A 57 0.54 -3.31 22.28
CA ILE A 57 1.25 -3.46 21.00
C ILE A 57 0.60 -2.56 19.95
N PRO A 58 1.36 -1.66 19.31
CA PRO A 58 0.85 -0.84 18.22
C PRO A 58 0.55 -1.68 16.97
N ARG A 59 -0.20 -1.13 16.02
CA ARG A 59 -0.54 -1.80 14.76
C ARG A 59 -0.02 -1.01 13.58
N PRO A 60 0.50 -1.68 12.52
CA PRO A 60 0.95 -1.04 11.31
C PRO A 60 -0.23 -0.54 10.46
N TYR A 61 -0.12 0.68 9.97
CA TYR A 61 -1.04 1.26 9.00
C TYR A 61 -0.25 2.02 7.94
N SER A 62 -0.46 1.69 6.68
CA SER A 62 0.06 2.48 5.57
C SER A 62 -0.49 3.89 5.64
N ILE A 63 0.36 4.88 5.36
CA ILE A 63 -0.12 6.25 5.23
C ILE A 63 -1.04 6.35 4.01
N TYR A 64 -2.20 6.99 4.20
CA TYR A 64 -3.21 7.16 3.16
C TYR A 64 -3.09 8.52 2.48
N LYS A 65 -3.03 9.61 3.28
CA LYS A 65 -2.83 11.00 2.79
C LYS A 65 -1.93 11.76 3.76
N GLN A 66 -1.15 12.70 3.21
CA GLN A 66 -0.34 13.64 4.00
C GLN A 66 -0.63 15.07 3.56
N ARG A 67 -0.88 15.96 4.52
CA ARG A 67 -1.06 17.40 4.32
C ARG A 67 -0.31 18.14 5.42
N GLY A 68 0.98 18.41 5.18
CA GLY A 68 1.87 19.00 6.19
C GLY A 68 1.97 18.12 7.44
N ALA A 69 1.44 18.62 8.57
CA ALA A 69 1.40 17.87 9.84
C ALA A 69 0.20 16.92 9.96
N GLU A 70 -0.77 16.98 9.05
CA GLU A 70 -1.94 16.08 9.07
C GLU A 70 -1.65 14.81 8.30
N LEU A 71 -1.92 13.68 8.94
CA LEU A 71 -1.75 12.33 8.40
C LEU A 71 -3.08 11.59 8.47
N ASP A 72 -3.49 11.03 7.34
CA ASP A 72 -4.68 10.20 7.24
C ASP A 72 -4.29 8.71 7.18
N PHE A 73 -5.06 7.88 7.89
CA PHE A 73 -4.93 6.43 7.89
C PHE A 73 -6.29 5.80 7.60
N LEU A 74 -6.35 4.96 6.58
CA LEU A 74 -7.54 4.14 6.29
C LEU A 74 -7.51 2.91 7.19
N ILE A 75 -8.46 2.83 8.12
CA ILE A 75 -8.51 1.79 9.16
C ILE A 75 -9.77 0.94 8.97
N LEU A 76 -9.57 -0.36 8.76
CA LEU A 76 -10.64 -1.35 8.78
C LEU A 76 -10.78 -1.96 10.18
N ARG A 77 -11.98 -2.03 10.71
CA ARG A 77 -12.27 -2.72 11.98
C ARG A 77 -12.09 -4.23 11.80
N GLN A 78 -11.09 -4.79 12.48
CA GLN A 78 -10.81 -6.23 12.44
C GLN A 78 -10.65 -6.86 13.83
N GLY A 79 -10.22 -6.08 14.82
CA GLY A 79 -9.95 -6.58 16.16
C GLY A 79 -9.81 -5.44 17.18
N GLN A 80 -9.33 -5.75 18.38
CA GLN A 80 -9.23 -4.78 19.48
C GLN A 80 -8.41 -3.54 19.13
N GLY A 81 -7.24 -3.71 18.46
CA GLY A 81 -6.36 -2.59 18.08
C GLY A 81 -7.03 -1.60 17.13
N SER A 82 -7.62 -2.09 16.03
CA SER A 82 -8.35 -1.24 15.09
C SER A 82 -9.63 -0.64 15.72
N SER A 83 -10.33 -1.42 16.53
CA SER A 83 -11.52 -0.92 17.24
C SER A 83 -11.20 0.20 18.23
N SER A 84 -10.07 0.11 18.94
CA SER A 84 -9.63 1.18 19.86
C SER A 84 -9.26 2.48 19.11
N LEU A 85 -8.63 2.38 17.94
CA LEU A 85 -8.33 3.53 17.10
C LEU A 85 -9.61 4.16 16.49
N LEU A 86 -10.58 3.32 16.10
CA LEU A 86 -11.87 3.77 15.58
C LEU A 86 -12.82 4.32 16.66
N ALA A 87 -12.45 4.25 17.94
CA ALA A 87 -13.15 4.86 19.06
C ALA A 87 -12.52 6.20 19.52
N LEU A 88 -11.47 6.67 18.84
CA LEU A 88 -10.84 7.94 19.16
C LEU A 88 -11.78 9.13 18.92
N GLN A 89 -11.71 10.09 19.81
CA GLN A 89 -12.39 11.38 19.70
C GLN A 89 -11.35 12.48 19.40
N ALA A 90 -11.81 13.60 18.86
CA ALA A 90 -10.94 14.75 18.60
C ALA A 90 -10.20 15.18 19.89
N GLY A 91 -8.92 15.48 19.76
CA GLY A 91 -8.03 15.84 20.86
C GLY A 91 -7.37 14.66 21.60
N MET A 92 -7.86 13.42 21.41
CA MET A 92 -7.24 12.26 22.08
C MET A 92 -5.85 11.96 21.56
N PRO A 93 -4.91 11.55 22.45
CA PRO A 93 -3.54 11.26 22.05
C PRO A 93 -3.42 9.91 21.33
N VAL A 94 -2.60 9.91 20.27
CA VAL A 94 -2.24 8.72 19.49
C VAL A 94 -0.73 8.64 19.42
N ARG A 95 -0.13 7.50 19.83
CA ARG A 95 1.29 7.24 19.63
C ARG A 95 1.52 6.79 18.20
N LEU A 96 2.42 7.47 17.50
CA LEU A 96 2.92 7.10 16.19
C LEU A 96 4.40 6.75 16.29
N ILE A 97 4.81 5.67 15.60
CA ILE A 97 6.21 5.32 15.37
C ILE A 97 6.39 5.20 13.86
N GLY A 98 7.22 6.02 13.28
CA GLY A 98 7.44 6.08 11.83
C GLY A 98 7.89 7.44 11.32
N PRO A 99 7.92 7.63 9.99
CA PRO A 99 7.53 6.69 8.94
C PRO A 99 8.50 5.50 8.84
N LEU A 100 7.98 4.30 8.65
CA LEU A 100 8.72 3.04 8.59
C LEU A 100 8.61 2.42 7.20
N GLY A 101 9.50 1.45 6.91
CA GLY A 101 9.54 0.73 5.65
C GLY A 101 10.10 1.53 4.48
N ASN A 102 10.12 0.89 3.29
CA ASN A 102 10.80 1.39 2.09
C ASN A 102 9.91 2.22 1.13
N GLY A 103 8.61 1.95 1.04
CA GLY A 103 7.68 2.59 0.10
C GLY A 103 7.77 2.08 -1.35
N TRP A 104 6.85 2.55 -2.21
CA TRP A 104 6.81 2.19 -3.63
C TRP A 104 8.05 2.68 -4.37
N PRO A 105 8.44 2.00 -5.49
CA PRO A 105 9.50 2.49 -6.36
C PRO A 105 9.15 3.84 -6.98
N ASP A 106 10.12 4.49 -7.59
CA ASP A 106 9.87 5.65 -8.41
C ASP A 106 9.18 5.22 -9.72
N LEU A 107 7.95 5.69 -9.92
CA LEU A 107 7.14 5.29 -11.06
C LEU A 107 7.59 5.94 -12.39
N ALA A 108 8.35 7.01 -12.32
CA ALA A 108 8.92 7.66 -13.49
C ALA A 108 10.21 6.96 -13.99
N SER A 109 10.89 6.24 -13.10
CA SER A 109 12.15 5.58 -13.46
C SER A 109 11.95 4.42 -14.43
N PRO A 110 12.81 4.27 -15.43
CA PRO A 110 12.85 3.06 -16.25
C PRO A 110 13.23 1.85 -15.36
N GLU A 111 12.71 0.68 -15.71
CA GLU A 111 13.18 -0.56 -15.07
C GLU A 111 14.67 -0.78 -15.38
N PRO A 112 15.47 -1.20 -14.38
CA PRO A 112 16.90 -1.47 -14.57
C PRO A 112 17.22 -2.54 -15.61
N ALA A 113 16.23 -3.33 -16.00
CA ALA A 113 16.35 -4.46 -16.93
C ALA A 113 15.47 -4.33 -18.18
N ALA A 114 15.08 -3.10 -18.59
CA ALA A 114 14.40 -2.93 -19.87
C ALA A 114 15.32 -3.39 -21.00
N PRO A 115 14.91 -4.37 -21.81
CA PRO A 115 15.79 -4.94 -22.87
C PRO A 115 16.06 -3.96 -24.01
N ASP A 116 15.31 -2.87 -24.11
CA ASP A 116 15.47 -1.82 -25.12
C ASP A 116 15.51 -0.43 -24.46
N PRO A 117 16.65 0.26 -24.46
CA PRO A 117 16.77 1.62 -23.93
C PRO A 117 15.92 2.67 -24.67
N GLY A 118 15.42 2.36 -25.86
CA GLY A 118 14.55 3.22 -26.66
C GLY A 118 13.06 2.94 -26.51
N ALA A 119 12.67 1.86 -25.81
CA ALA A 119 11.28 1.54 -25.60
C ALA A 119 10.61 2.57 -24.66
N SER A 120 9.40 3.00 -25.03
CA SER A 120 8.57 3.80 -24.10
C SER A 120 8.37 3.01 -22.81
N PRO A 121 8.52 3.65 -21.64
CA PRO A 121 8.32 2.96 -20.37
C PRO A 121 6.93 2.34 -20.32
N ALA A 122 6.81 1.09 -19.84
CA ALA A 122 5.52 0.41 -19.71
C ALA A 122 4.58 1.15 -18.73
N ASP A 123 3.28 1.06 -18.97
CA ASP A 123 2.26 1.61 -18.07
C ASP A 123 2.27 0.92 -16.72
N TRP A 124 1.76 1.60 -15.71
CA TRP A 124 1.58 1.06 -14.38
C TRP A 124 0.13 0.63 -14.13
N VAL A 125 -0.03 -0.59 -13.63
CA VAL A 125 -1.30 -1.05 -13.06
C VAL A 125 -1.16 -1.13 -11.55
N LEU A 126 -2.06 -0.45 -10.84
CA LEU A 126 -2.10 -0.36 -9.38
C LEU A 126 -3.26 -1.23 -8.89
N LEU A 127 -2.93 -2.43 -8.40
CA LEU A 127 -3.89 -3.48 -8.05
C LEU A 127 -4.21 -3.39 -6.55
N ALA A 128 -5.37 -2.88 -6.20
CA ALA A 128 -5.84 -2.73 -4.83
C ALA A 128 -6.88 -3.77 -4.45
N GLY A 129 -6.78 -4.36 -3.26
CA GLY A 129 -7.78 -5.25 -2.70
C GLY A 129 -8.35 -4.72 -1.38
N GLY A 130 -9.60 -4.25 -1.37
CA GLY A 130 -10.23 -3.73 -0.16
C GLY A 130 -9.42 -2.62 0.51
N VAL A 131 -9.07 -2.78 1.81
CA VAL A 131 -8.27 -1.81 2.57
C VAL A 131 -6.84 -1.64 2.05
N GLY A 132 -6.33 -2.60 1.25
CA GLY A 132 -5.08 -2.47 0.53
C GLY A 132 -5.07 -1.34 -0.53
N SER A 133 -6.16 -0.61 -0.70
CA SER A 133 -6.21 0.65 -1.46
C SER A 133 -5.43 1.79 -0.77
N ALA A 134 -5.23 1.72 0.54
CA ALA A 134 -4.61 2.80 1.31
C ALA A 134 -3.27 3.33 0.74
N PRO A 135 -2.26 2.51 0.39
CA PRO A 135 -0.98 3.02 -0.08
C PRO A 135 -1.02 3.61 -1.50
N PHE A 136 -2.15 3.50 -2.23
CA PHE A 136 -2.23 3.94 -3.62
C PHE A 136 -2.67 5.39 -3.80
N TYR A 137 -3.42 5.97 -2.87
CA TYR A 137 -3.85 7.35 -3.00
C TYR A 137 -2.65 8.29 -3.15
N MET A 138 -1.73 8.26 -2.17
CA MET A 138 -0.50 9.05 -2.24
C MET A 138 0.42 8.62 -3.39
N ALA A 139 0.44 7.33 -3.77
CA ALA A 139 1.25 6.87 -4.90
C ALA A 139 0.84 7.55 -6.20
N ILE A 140 -0.46 7.65 -6.45
CA ILE A 140 -1.01 8.33 -7.63
C ILE A 140 -0.73 9.84 -7.56
N GLU A 141 -1.02 10.51 -6.43
CA GLU A 141 -0.72 11.94 -6.26
C GLU A 141 0.78 12.23 -6.50
N GLN A 142 1.67 11.45 -5.90
CA GLN A 142 3.11 11.63 -5.99
C GLN A 142 3.63 11.37 -7.40
N ALA A 143 3.08 10.37 -8.10
CA ALA A 143 3.44 10.08 -9.48
C ALA A 143 2.99 11.19 -10.44
N LEU A 144 1.76 11.67 -10.30
CA LEU A 144 1.25 12.78 -11.13
C LEU A 144 2.02 14.08 -10.90
N ALA A 145 2.39 14.36 -9.64
CA ALA A 145 3.15 15.55 -9.27
C ALA A 145 4.66 15.44 -9.56
N GLY A 146 5.18 14.25 -9.85
CA GLY A 146 6.62 14.02 -10.02
C GLY A 146 7.42 14.21 -8.72
N THR A 147 6.83 13.92 -7.56
CA THR A 147 7.42 14.18 -6.23
C THR A 147 8.73 13.39 -6.01
N PHE A 148 8.81 12.18 -6.54
CA PHE A 148 9.98 11.32 -6.48
C PHE A 148 10.35 10.90 -7.91
N GLY A 149 11.13 11.71 -8.61
CA GLY A 149 11.48 11.53 -10.01
C GLY A 149 10.74 12.50 -10.93
N GLY A 150 10.36 12.07 -12.12
CA GLY A 150 9.57 12.88 -13.06
C GLY A 150 8.06 12.63 -12.93
N PRO A 151 7.20 13.54 -13.45
CA PRO A 151 5.77 13.30 -13.48
C PRO A 151 5.40 12.16 -14.44
N VAL A 152 4.47 11.31 -13.99
CA VAL A 152 3.91 10.23 -14.82
C VAL A 152 2.57 10.69 -15.38
N PRO A 153 2.34 10.64 -16.70
CA PRO A 153 1.06 11.01 -17.30
C PRO A 153 -0.10 10.17 -16.75
N ALA A 154 -1.22 10.81 -16.45
CA ALA A 154 -2.39 10.17 -15.84
C ALA A 154 -2.89 8.92 -16.60
N HIS A 155 -2.89 8.96 -17.94
CA HIS A 155 -3.34 7.84 -18.77
C HIS A 155 -2.44 6.60 -18.69
N ARG A 156 -1.24 6.72 -18.10
CA ARG A 156 -0.28 5.61 -17.88
C ARG A 156 -0.37 5.00 -16.49
N LEU A 157 -1.29 5.49 -15.64
CA LEU A 157 -1.54 5.02 -14.29
C LEU A 157 -2.95 4.42 -14.24
N HIS A 158 -3.08 3.11 -14.28
CA HIS A 158 -4.38 2.44 -14.24
C HIS A 158 -4.63 1.93 -12.81
N PHE A 159 -5.61 2.50 -12.11
CA PHE A 159 -5.99 2.05 -10.78
C PHE A 159 -7.12 1.02 -10.86
N LEU A 160 -6.81 -0.22 -10.48
CA LEU A 160 -7.75 -1.35 -10.47
C LEU A 160 -8.11 -1.69 -9.02
N PHE A 161 -9.36 -1.47 -8.65
CA PHE A 161 -9.83 -1.63 -7.29
C PHE A 161 -10.77 -2.83 -7.17
N GLY A 162 -10.27 -3.91 -6.53
CA GLY A 162 -11.03 -5.12 -6.25
C GLY A 162 -11.57 -5.15 -4.82
N ALA A 163 -12.80 -5.67 -4.64
CA ALA A 163 -13.42 -5.88 -3.34
C ALA A 163 -14.40 -7.06 -3.36
N ARG A 164 -14.89 -7.48 -2.19
CA ARG A 164 -15.99 -8.47 -2.12
C ARG A 164 -17.31 -7.85 -2.58
N SER A 165 -17.55 -6.60 -2.20
CA SER A 165 -18.76 -5.84 -2.53
C SER A 165 -18.46 -4.35 -2.66
N ARG A 166 -19.43 -3.58 -3.20
CA ARG A 166 -19.36 -2.11 -3.29
C ARG A 166 -19.02 -1.44 -1.94
N ALA A 167 -19.53 -1.95 -0.83
CA ALA A 167 -19.30 -1.38 0.50
C ALA A 167 -17.82 -1.42 0.93
N GLN A 168 -16.99 -2.24 0.27
CA GLN A 168 -15.57 -2.38 0.55
C GLN A 168 -14.66 -1.70 -0.51
N LEU A 169 -15.23 -0.94 -1.43
CA LEU A 169 -14.52 0.02 -2.28
C LEU A 169 -14.35 1.33 -1.51
N TYR A 170 -13.47 1.29 -0.50
CA TYR A 170 -13.31 2.38 0.47
C TYR A 170 -12.82 3.67 -0.20
N ASP A 171 -13.53 4.77 0.07
CA ASP A 171 -13.22 6.13 -0.44
C ASP A 171 -13.06 6.18 -1.98
N LEU A 172 -13.80 5.33 -2.73
CA LEU A 172 -13.74 5.27 -4.19
C LEU A 172 -13.86 6.64 -4.86
N PRO A 173 -14.78 7.55 -4.44
CA PRO A 173 -14.87 8.88 -5.05
C PRO A 173 -13.58 9.70 -4.96
N ALA A 174 -12.79 9.53 -3.89
CA ALA A 174 -11.50 10.23 -3.78
C ALA A 174 -10.49 9.72 -4.82
N PHE A 175 -10.47 8.42 -5.13
CA PHE A 175 -9.63 7.88 -6.18
C PHE A 175 -10.07 8.33 -7.57
N GLU A 176 -11.39 8.38 -7.83
CA GLU A 176 -11.95 8.87 -9.09
C GLU A 176 -11.60 10.34 -9.34
N ALA A 177 -11.51 11.13 -8.27
CA ALA A 177 -11.14 12.54 -8.33
C ALA A 177 -9.65 12.78 -8.66
N LEU A 178 -8.78 11.76 -8.61
CA LEU A 178 -7.36 11.90 -8.97
C LEU A 178 -7.10 12.05 -10.48
N GLY A 179 -8.11 11.80 -11.32
CA GLY A 179 -8.01 11.98 -12.76
C GLY A 179 -7.23 10.91 -13.52
N VAL A 180 -6.97 9.76 -12.89
CA VAL A 180 -6.41 8.57 -13.55
C VAL A 180 -7.53 7.60 -13.93
N PRO A 181 -7.33 6.70 -14.92
CA PRO A 181 -8.27 5.61 -15.21
C PRO A 181 -8.50 4.73 -13.98
N VAL A 182 -9.75 4.70 -13.47
CA VAL A 182 -10.18 3.86 -12.34
C VAL A 182 -11.08 2.75 -12.86
N HIS A 183 -10.75 1.51 -12.53
CA HIS A 183 -11.52 0.32 -12.89
C HIS A 183 -11.83 -0.47 -11.62
N THR A 184 -13.06 -0.95 -11.51
CA THR A 184 -13.52 -1.66 -10.30
C THR A 184 -13.98 -3.07 -10.61
N ALA A 185 -13.74 -4.00 -9.67
CA ALA A 185 -14.31 -5.33 -9.67
C ALA A 185 -14.85 -5.69 -8.29
N THR A 186 -16.03 -6.30 -8.24
CA THR A 186 -16.57 -6.86 -7.00
C THR A 186 -16.96 -8.33 -7.19
N GLN A 187 -16.66 -9.15 -6.19
CA GLN A 187 -16.92 -10.59 -6.28
C GLN A 187 -18.42 -10.88 -6.40
N ASP A 188 -19.26 -10.11 -5.72
CA ASP A 188 -20.72 -10.21 -5.76
C ASP A 188 -21.36 -9.52 -6.97
N GLY A 189 -20.61 -8.74 -7.74
CA GLY A 189 -21.11 -7.99 -8.89
C GLY A 189 -21.88 -6.71 -8.51
N SER A 190 -21.82 -6.26 -7.26
CA SER A 190 -22.55 -5.07 -6.78
C SER A 190 -22.00 -3.75 -7.31
N HIS A 191 -20.78 -3.74 -7.89
CA HIS A 191 -20.19 -2.58 -8.53
C HIS A 191 -19.07 -2.97 -9.50
N GLY A 192 -19.00 -2.33 -10.65
CA GLY A 192 -18.01 -2.61 -11.68
C GLY A 192 -18.15 -4.02 -12.29
N ARG A 193 -17.04 -4.64 -12.65
CA ARG A 193 -17.02 -6.00 -13.18
C ARG A 193 -17.23 -7.01 -12.06
N ARG A 194 -18.00 -8.07 -12.30
CA ARG A 194 -18.05 -9.21 -11.36
C ARG A 194 -16.78 -10.04 -11.49
N GLY A 195 -16.10 -10.32 -10.35
CA GLY A 195 -14.90 -11.14 -10.30
C GLY A 195 -13.78 -10.53 -9.45
N HIS A 196 -12.56 -10.96 -9.71
CA HIS A 196 -11.36 -10.53 -8.99
C HIS A 196 -10.57 -9.48 -9.78
N VAL A 197 -9.71 -8.72 -9.07
CA VAL A 197 -8.95 -7.62 -9.67
C VAL A 197 -7.98 -8.07 -10.76
N LEU A 198 -7.40 -9.26 -10.65
CA LEU A 198 -6.50 -9.79 -11.67
C LEU A 198 -7.26 -10.22 -12.95
N GLU A 199 -8.45 -10.81 -12.80
CA GLU A 199 -9.36 -11.10 -13.91
C GLU A 199 -9.81 -9.82 -14.62
N LEU A 200 -10.02 -8.74 -13.85
CA LEU A 200 -10.30 -7.42 -14.40
C LEU A 200 -9.13 -6.92 -15.26
N LEU A 201 -7.88 -7.02 -14.77
CA LEU A 201 -6.68 -6.66 -15.54
C LEU A 201 -6.63 -7.42 -16.86
N GLU A 202 -6.72 -8.75 -16.82
CA GLU A 202 -6.66 -9.61 -18.00
C GLU A 202 -7.78 -9.29 -19.02
N SER A 203 -8.96 -8.90 -18.54
CA SER A 203 -10.03 -8.48 -19.41
C SER A 203 -9.76 -7.15 -20.09
N LEU A 204 -9.30 -6.14 -19.32
CA LEU A 204 -8.97 -4.82 -19.85
C LEU A 204 -7.83 -4.90 -20.87
N GLN A 205 -6.86 -5.81 -20.68
CA GLN A 205 -5.80 -6.09 -21.66
C GLN A 205 -6.36 -6.72 -22.93
N ARG A 206 -7.27 -7.71 -22.83
CA ARG A 206 -7.94 -8.32 -24.00
C ARG A 206 -8.84 -7.32 -24.75
N GLU A 207 -9.39 -6.35 -24.05
CA GLU A 207 -10.21 -5.27 -24.62
C GLU A 207 -9.34 -4.13 -25.22
N GLY A 208 -8.01 -4.20 -25.12
CA GLY A 208 -7.09 -3.16 -25.60
C GLY A 208 -7.15 -1.85 -24.79
N ARG A 209 -7.75 -1.86 -23.59
CA ARG A 209 -7.89 -0.69 -22.69
C ARG A 209 -6.70 -0.50 -21.79
N ILE A 210 -5.93 -1.54 -21.58
CA ILE A 210 -4.64 -1.55 -20.87
C ILE A 210 -3.65 -2.29 -21.77
N PRO A 211 -2.40 -1.80 -21.94
CA PRO A 211 -1.39 -2.50 -22.74
C PRO A 211 -1.14 -3.93 -22.25
N ALA A 212 -0.74 -4.82 -23.17
CA ALA A 212 -0.40 -6.20 -22.85
C ALA A 212 0.83 -6.28 -21.90
N THR A 213 1.77 -5.34 -22.03
CA THR A 213 2.95 -5.24 -21.16
C THR A 213 2.78 -4.08 -20.21
N VAL A 214 2.84 -4.36 -18.90
CA VAL A 214 2.66 -3.39 -17.83
C VAL A 214 3.64 -3.67 -16.68
N ARG A 215 3.77 -2.71 -15.77
CA ARG A 215 4.39 -2.89 -14.46
C ARG A 215 3.30 -2.86 -13.40
N ALA A 216 3.37 -3.72 -12.40
CA ALA A 216 2.32 -3.82 -11.40
C ALA A 216 2.79 -3.36 -10.01
N LEU A 217 1.93 -2.60 -9.31
CA LEU A 217 1.97 -2.44 -7.86
C LEU A 217 0.76 -3.17 -7.29
N ALA A 218 0.92 -3.95 -6.23
CA ALA A 218 -0.20 -4.65 -5.62
C ALA A 218 -0.20 -4.54 -4.10
N CYS A 219 -1.36 -4.29 -3.52
CA CYS A 219 -1.60 -4.32 -2.08
C CYS A 219 -3.02 -4.80 -1.81
N GLY A 220 -3.18 -5.75 -0.89
CA GLY A 220 -4.47 -6.36 -0.57
C GLY A 220 -4.34 -7.67 0.17
N PRO A 221 -5.42 -8.47 0.23
CA PRO A 221 -5.42 -9.75 0.89
C PRO A 221 -4.35 -10.70 0.35
N GLU A 222 -3.81 -11.55 1.21
CA GLU A 222 -2.73 -12.49 0.92
C GLU A 222 -2.97 -13.30 -0.39
N ARG A 223 -4.14 -13.93 -0.54
CA ARG A 223 -4.50 -14.67 -1.76
C ARG A 223 -4.46 -13.83 -3.04
N MET A 224 -4.77 -12.54 -2.94
CA MET A 224 -4.64 -11.63 -4.09
C MET A 224 -3.17 -11.40 -4.42
N LEU A 225 -2.33 -11.18 -3.41
CA LEU A 225 -0.88 -10.98 -3.59
C LEU A 225 -0.20 -12.24 -4.12
N GLU A 226 -0.58 -13.43 -3.66
CA GLU A 226 -0.16 -14.72 -4.22
C GLU A 226 -0.52 -14.85 -5.71
N ALA A 227 -1.75 -14.48 -6.08
CA ALA A 227 -2.19 -14.53 -7.47
C ALA A 227 -1.40 -13.55 -8.35
N VAL A 228 -1.12 -12.32 -7.86
CA VAL A 228 -0.30 -11.33 -8.58
C VAL A 228 1.16 -11.79 -8.66
N HIS A 229 1.71 -12.37 -7.59
CA HIS A 229 3.04 -12.96 -7.59
C HIS A 229 3.16 -14.06 -8.65
N ALA A 230 2.22 -15.01 -8.67
CA ALA A 230 2.18 -16.08 -9.67
C ALA A 230 1.99 -15.53 -11.10
N TRP A 231 1.16 -14.49 -11.29
CA TRP A 231 0.99 -13.79 -12.56
C TRP A 231 2.31 -13.16 -13.04
N SER A 232 3.01 -12.43 -12.18
CA SER A 232 4.31 -11.83 -12.50
C SER A 232 5.33 -12.89 -12.95
N ARG A 233 5.40 -14.00 -12.22
CA ARG A 233 6.35 -15.08 -12.55
C ARG A 233 6.00 -15.79 -13.86
N ARG A 234 4.73 -16.00 -14.18
CA ARG A 234 4.31 -16.62 -15.45
C ARG A 234 4.48 -15.71 -16.64
N SER A 235 4.17 -14.43 -16.49
CA SER A 235 4.19 -13.45 -17.59
C SER A 235 5.56 -12.80 -17.79
N GLY A 236 6.48 -12.90 -16.82
CA GLY A 236 7.75 -12.18 -16.81
C GLY A 236 7.60 -10.67 -16.56
N GLN A 237 6.39 -10.18 -16.26
CA GLN A 237 6.15 -8.76 -16.05
C GLN A 237 6.51 -8.35 -14.62
N PRO A 238 7.18 -7.20 -14.42
CA PRO A 238 7.58 -6.74 -13.09
C PRO A 238 6.38 -6.44 -12.21
N ALA A 239 6.40 -6.95 -10.98
CA ALA A 239 5.42 -6.61 -9.95
C ALA A 239 6.11 -6.27 -8.62
N TYR A 240 5.54 -5.30 -7.91
CA TYR A 240 5.91 -4.90 -6.57
C TYR A 240 4.73 -5.14 -5.65
N LEU A 241 4.96 -5.85 -4.56
CA LEU A 241 3.93 -6.29 -3.62
C LEU A 241 4.15 -5.60 -2.28
N SER A 242 3.15 -4.86 -1.79
CA SER A 242 3.15 -4.32 -0.43
C SER A 242 2.48 -5.33 0.49
N LEU A 243 3.27 -5.95 1.36
CA LEU A 243 2.83 -7.05 2.20
C LEU A 243 2.28 -6.56 3.54
N GLU A 244 1.19 -7.17 3.99
CA GLU A 244 0.71 -7.10 5.36
C GLU A 244 1.27 -8.30 6.13
N THR A 245 1.98 -8.05 7.24
CA THR A 245 2.49 -9.07 8.14
C THR A 245 2.18 -8.72 9.59
N LEU A 246 2.21 -9.69 10.47
CA LEU A 246 2.16 -9.44 11.90
C LEU A 246 3.41 -8.65 12.30
N MET A 247 3.22 -7.49 12.92
CA MET A 247 4.32 -6.64 13.39
C MET A 247 4.17 -6.35 14.88
N GLY A 248 5.22 -6.66 15.65
CA GLY A 248 5.28 -6.28 17.06
C GLY A 248 5.95 -4.92 17.26
N CYS A 249 7.19 -4.76 16.79
CA CYS A 249 7.95 -3.51 16.99
C CYS A 249 7.93 -2.54 15.80
N GLY A 250 7.80 -3.02 14.56
CA GLY A 250 7.88 -2.21 13.34
C GLY A 250 9.30 -1.73 12.96
N VAL A 251 10.32 -1.97 13.79
CA VAL A 251 11.69 -1.42 13.67
C VAL A 251 12.79 -2.48 13.54
N GLY A 252 12.42 -3.72 13.23
CA GLY A 252 13.37 -4.78 12.92
C GLY A 252 13.96 -5.54 14.11
N ILE A 253 13.58 -5.23 15.36
CA ILE A 253 14.19 -5.83 16.56
C ILE A 253 13.56 -7.19 16.90
N CYS A 254 12.22 -7.32 16.85
CA CYS A 254 11.52 -8.50 17.38
C CYS A 254 11.50 -9.71 16.44
N ASN A 255 11.92 -9.57 15.19
CA ASN A 255 11.87 -10.61 14.14
C ASN A 255 10.46 -11.21 13.89
N GLY A 256 9.39 -10.49 14.26
CA GLY A 256 8.01 -10.97 14.15
C GLY A 256 7.35 -10.80 12.76
N CYS A 257 8.07 -10.27 11.78
CA CYS A 257 7.55 -10.00 10.44
C CYS A 257 8.45 -10.62 9.33
N PRO A 258 8.81 -11.92 9.41
CA PRO A 258 9.66 -12.54 8.41
C PRO A 258 8.90 -12.73 7.10
N VAL A 259 9.59 -12.51 5.98
CA VAL A 259 9.12 -12.76 4.61
C VAL A 259 10.14 -13.67 3.94
N PRO A 260 9.76 -14.89 3.53
CA PRO A 260 10.65 -15.78 2.83
C PRO A 260 11.20 -15.16 1.54
N THR A 261 12.50 -15.33 1.28
CA THR A 261 13.15 -14.76 0.10
C THR A 261 13.35 -15.82 -0.98
N ASP A 262 13.21 -15.43 -2.25
CA ASP A 262 13.53 -16.32 -3.38
C ASP A 262 15.06 -16.52 -3.45
N LYS A 263 15.51 -17.78 -3.45
CA LYS A 263 16.93 -18.17 -3.51
C LYS A 263 17.62 -17.76 -4.81
N ARG A 264 16.88 -17.39 -5.83
CA ARG A 264 17.39 -16.91 -7.12
C ARG A 264 17.23 -15.41 -7.30
N GLY A 265 16.50 -14.76 -6.37
CA GLY A 265 16.18 -13.36 -6.40
C GLY A 265 17.27 -12.44 -5.84
N PRO A 266 17.03 -11.14 -5.82
CA PRO A 266 18.00 -10.14 -5.34
C PRO A 266 18.30 -10.23 -3.83
N LEU A 267 17.45 -10.91 -3.04
CA LEU A 267 17.63 -11.12 -1.60
C LEU A 267 18.11 -12.54 -1.26
N ARG A 268 18.63 -13.30 -2.23
CA ARG A 268 19.00 -14.73 -2.11
C ARG A 268 19.98 -15.08 -0.99
N ASP A 269 20.76 -14.13 -0.53
CA ASP A 269 21.77 -14.33 0.53
C ASP A 269 21.12 -14.36 1.95
N TRP A 270 19.82 -14.09 2.04
CA TRP A 270 19.05 -14.07 3.26
C TRP A 270 17.92 -15.10 3.19
N PRO A 271 17.71 -15.94 4.22
CA PRO A 271 16.59 -16.88 4.21
C PRO A 271 15.23 -16.18 4.40
N ASN A 272 15.23 -15.04 5.09
CA ASN A 272 14.05 -14.19 5.31
C ASN A 272 14.44 -12.72 5.33
N ALA A 273 13.62 -11.88 4.72
CA ALA A 273 13.60 -10.44 4.91
C ALA A 273 12.61 -10.07 6.02
N LYS A 274 12.68 -8.85 6.52
CA LYS A 274 11.73 -8.30 7.50
C LYS A 274 10.83 -7.28 6.81
N ALA A 275 9.52 -7.52 6.80
CA ALA A 275 8.58 -6.61 6.17
C ALA A 275 8.67 -5.17 6.72
N CYS A 276 9.06 -4.98 7.97
CA CYS A 276 9.19 -3.65 8.58
C CYS A 276 10.50 -2.92 8.25
N VAL A 277 11.49 -3.58 7.65
CA VAL A 277 12.82 -3.01 7.36
C VAL A 277 13.12 -3.04 5.87
N GLU A 278 13.22 -4.27 5.28
CA GLU A 278 13.45 -4.44 3.84
C GLU A 278 12.18 -4.20 3.01
N GLY A 279 10.98 -4.31 3.63
CA GLY A 279 9.67 -4.06 3.07
C GLY A 279 9.04 -2.74 3.54
N PRO A 280 7.73 -2.63 3.50
CA PRO A 280 6.73 -3.64 3.17
C PRO A 280 6.64 -3.98 1.67
N VAL A 281 7.29 -3.19 0.81
CA VAL A 281 7.26 -3.35 -0.64
C VAL A 281 8.41 -4.23 -1.10
N PHE A 282 8.07 -5.33 -1.75
CA PHE A 282 9.03 -6.27 -2.34
C PHE A 282 8.77 -6.46 -3.83
N ARG A 283 9.83 -6.63 -4.61
CA ARG A 283 9.69 -7.15 -5.96
C ARG A 283 9.22 -8.61 -5.89
N ALA A 284 8.36 -9.01 -6.81
CA ALA A 284 7.82 -10.37 -6.83
C ALA A 284 8.90 -11.46 -7.00
N ASP A 285 10.01 -11.13 -7.68
CA ASP A 285 11.15 -12.02 -7.86
C ASP A 285 12.13 -12.06 -6.66
N ALA A 286 11.91 -11.22 -5.65
CA ALA A 286 12.74 -11.16 -4.45
C ALA A 286 12.25 -12.08 -3.32
N ILE A 287 10.99 -12.48 -3.35
CA ILE A 287 10.30 -13.16 -2.25
C ILE A 287 9.55 -14.41 -2.73
N GLU A 288 9.28 -15.29 -1.81
CA GLU A 288 8.40 -16.45 -2.03
C GLU A 288 7.06 -16.20 -1.30
N LEU A 289 5.98 -16.24 -2.07
CA LEU A 289 4.59 -16.26 -1.58
C LEU A 289 3.97 -17.58 -2.04
N CYS A 290 4.34 -18.68 -1.39
CA CYS A 290 3.81 -20.01 -1.70
C CYS A 290 3.36 -20.66 -0.39
N HIS A 291 2.18 -21.23 -0.42
CA HIS A 291 1.71 -22.26 0.51
C HIS A 291 1.65 -23.62 -0.17
#